data_680aca85d997b189606e8539170ae21b
#
_entry.id   680aca85d997b189606e8539170ae21b
#
_cell.length_a   1.000
_cell.length_b   1.000
_cell.length_c   1.000
_cell.angle_alpha   90.00
_cell.angle_beta   90.00
_cell.angle_gamma   90.00
#
_symmetry.space_group_name_H-M   'P 1'
#
loop_
_entity.id
_entity.type
_entity.pdbx_description
1 polymer ?
#
loop_
_entity_poly.entity_id
_entity_poly.type
_entity_poly.pdbx_seq_one_letter_code
_entity_poly.pdbx_strand_id
1 'polypeptide(L)'
;MSDEVLRINPAVVELRATLGSTRQLHVERPVVLASGPLGFGAEVADLVDLRSVGLFVTRGVSLTARAGGGLPRVVEVPGGLLHAIGRENPGVDEVMERHGASWRAAPCAVAVSLVAAGTSDLKRLLRTLERRADALNIAAYELDLTVPAAELDGARWEANTDAALRLIDIAREAGERPLVVKVSPGAVDLARLSRDGIDAGLDLLSISGSPIGYLPDRSRHAAALAAGAGELSGPLVRPLALAAIAATAGLRGAPPIIGGGGIGSPADALDFFAAGATLVSLGSALWADANLPAAVSESARRAAAARGHDTVAGLIGTALAPTR
;
A
#
# COMPACT_ATOMS: atom_id res chain seq x y z
N MET A 1 31.13 13.31 -28.23
CA MET A 1 31.39 13.81 -26.88
C MET A 1 30.82 12.78 -25.94
N SER A 2 31.65 12.01 -25.25
CA SER A 2 31.21 11.01 -24.26
C SER A 2 30.65 11.78 -23.08
N ASP A 3 29.34 11.63 -22.85
CA ASP A 3 28.69 12.02 -21.57
C ASP A 3 29.35 11.22 -20.45
N GLU A 4 30.34 11.77 -19.82
CA GLU A 4 30.91 11.31 -18.58
C GLU A 4 29.86 11.59 -17.50
N VAL A 5 28.89 10.64 -17.32
CA VAL A 5 27.91 10.71 -16.25
C VAL A 5 28.70 10.76 -14.95
N LEU A 6 28.70 11.90 -14.28
CA LEU A 6 29.30 12.08 -12.96
C LEU A 6 28.67 11.11 -12.00
N ARG A 7 29.34 10.00 -11.71
CA ARG A 7 28.88 8.98 -10.77
C ARG A 7 28.97 9.56 -9.37
N ILE A 8 27.84 9.71 -8.72
CA ILE A 8 27.77 10.11 -7.31
C ILE A 8 28.13 8.88 -6.44
N ASN A 9 28.79 9.14 -5.30
CA ASN A 9 29.01 8.08 -4.32
C ASN A 9 27.65 7.58 -3.80
N PRO A 10 27.30 6.29 -3.94
CA PRO A 10 26.01 5.78 -3.44
C PRO A 10 25.73 6.08 -1.97
N ALA A 11 26.76 6.15 -1.13
CA ALA A 11 26.61 6.39 0.30
C ALA A 11 26.00 7.77 0.63
N VAL A 12 26.11 8.76 -0.27
CA VAL A 12 25.54 10.11 -0.06
C VAL A 12 24.16 10.29 -0.66
N VAL A 13 23.63 9.29 -1.40
CA VAL A 13 22.29 9.37 -1.99
C VAL A 13 21.22 9.31 -0.91
N GLU A 14 20.36 10.31 -0.91
CA GLU A 14 19.27 10.43 0.06
C GLU A 14 18.12 9.50 -0.30
N LEU A 15 17.64 8.73 0.69
CA LEU A 15 16.52 7.80 0.56
C LEU A 15 15.22 8.35 1.16
N ARG A 16 15.30 9.34 2.05
CA ARG A 16 14.13 9.92 2.73
C ARG A 16 13.27 10.73 1.76
N ALA A 17 11.98 10.80 2.07
CA ALA A 17 11.01 11.60 1.35
C ALA A 17 10.01 12.24 2.33
N THR A 18 9.52 13.42 1.95
CA THR A 18 8.38 14.07 2.58
C THR A 18 7.26 14.16 1.56
N LEU A 19 6.12 13.55 1.85
CA LEU A 19 5.05 13.30 0.89
C LEU A 19 3.71 13.85 1.40
N GLY A 20 2.85 14.26 0.47
CA GLY A 20 1.56 14.88 0.76
C GLY A 20 1.60 16.39 0.65
N SER A 21 0.48 16.97 0.21
CA SER A 21 0.37 18.42 -0.04
C SER A 21 -0.07 19.19 1.20
N THR A 22 -1.09 18.71 1.89
CA THR A 22 -1.70 19.37 3.05
C THR A 22 -1.18 18.80 4.36
N ARG A 23 -1.08 17.49 4.44
CA ARG A 23 -0.51 16.78 5.58
C ARG A 23 0.68 15.96 5.10
N GLN A 24 1.81 16.12 5.76
CA GLN A 24 3.07 15.54 5.30
C GLN A 24 3.38 14.24 6.03
N LEU A 25 3.64 13.19 5.27
CA LEU A 25 4.23 11.94 5.72
C LEU A 25 5.73 11.97 5.48
N HIS A 26 6.51 11.81 6.54
CA HIS A 26 7.97 11.72 6.49
C HIS A 26 8.38 10.26 6.57
N VAL A 27 9.22 9.82 5.62
CA VAL A 27 9.74 8.46 5.56
C VAL A 27 11.24 8.46 5.32
N GLU A 28 11.98 7.62 6.05
CA GLU A 28 13.43 7.52 5.96
C GLU A 28 13.91 6.59 4.83
N ARG A 29 13.01 5.79 4.28
CA ARG A 29 13.30 4.82 3.21
C ARG A 29 12.15 4.80 2.20
N PRO A 30 12.42 4.48 0.93
CA PRO A 30 11.39 4.47 -0.11
C PRO A 30 10.55 3.17 -0.13
N VAL A 31 10.65 2.36 0.89
CA VAL A 31 10.00 1.04 1.00
C VAL A 31 8.86 1.07 1.99
N VAL A 32 7.71 0.54 1.58
CA VAL A 32 6.51 0.33 2.38
C VAL A 32 6.29 -1.16 2.61
N LEU A 33 6.02 -1.57 3.84
CA LEU A 33 5.45 -2.89 4.11
C LEU A 33 3.94 -2.82 3.94
N ALA A 34 3.43 -3.61 2.98
CA ALA A 34 2.01 -3.62 2.64
C ALA A 34 1.14 -4.13 3.78
N SER A 35 -0.07 -3.58 3.90
CA SER A 35 -1.10 -4.10 4.79
C SER A 35 -1.41 -5.58 4.52
N GLY A 36 -1.45 -6.37 5.57
CA GLY A 36 -1.91 -7.77 5.56
C GLY A 36 -0.85 -8.81 5.87
N PRO A 37 0.21 -8.99 5.06
CA PRO A 37 1.13 -10.13 5.19
C PRO A 37 1.83 -10.26 6.54
N LEU A 38 2.17 -9.15 7.17
CA LEU A 38 3.04 -9.10 8.34
C LEU A 38 2.32 -8.72 9.65
N GLY A 39 1.01 -8.84 9.72
CA GLY A 39 0.28 -8.62 10.96
C GLY A 39 0.14 -7.15 11.38
N PHE A 40 0.14 -6.91 12.69
CA PHE A 40 -0.09 -5.58 13.27
C PHE A 40 1.18 -4.88 13.77
N GLY A 41 2.34 -5.53 13.73
CA GLY A 41 3.62 -4.92 14.06
C GLY A 41 4.48 -5.71 15.05
N ALA A 42 3.93 -6.24 16.13
CA ALA A 42 4.70 -7.03 17.09
C ALA A 42 5.29 -8.30 16.46
N GLU A 43 4.52 -8.93 15.57
CA GLU A 43 4.89 -10.17 14.87
C GLU A 43 5.97 -9.96 13.81
N VAL A 44 6.17 -8.73 13.38
CA VAL A 44 7.04 -8.37 12.25
C VAL A 44 8.46 -8.08 12.69
N ALA A 45 8.64 -7.55 13.89
CA ALA A 45 9.92 -7.03 14.37
C ALA A 45 11.03 -8.10 14.40
N ASP A 46 10.65 -9.36 14.58
CA ASP A 46 11.59 -10.49 14.60
C ASP A 46 11.92 -11.03 13.19
N LEU A 47 11.15 -10.64 12.17
CA LEU A 47 11.27 -11.15 10.80
C LEU A 47 11.94 -10.16 9.86
N VAL A 48 11.60 -8.88 9.96
CA VAL A 48 12.04 -7.81 9.05
C VAL A 48 12.75 -6.73 9.86
N ASP A 49 13.93 -6.30 9.43
CA ASP A 49 14.58 -5.11 10.00
C ASP A 49 13.79 -3.85 9.59
N LEU A 50 12.95 -3.36 10.49
CA LEU A 50 12.12 -2.18 10.28
C LEU A 50 12.92 -0.88 10.05
N ARG A 51 14.24 -0.85 10.34
CA ARG A 51 15.12 0.29 9.99
C ARG A 51 15.36 0.40 8.48
N SER A 52 15.11 -0.68 7.73
CA SER A 52 15.17 -0.69 6.26
C SER A 52 13.86 -0.23 5.60
N VAL A 53 12.83 0.08 6.38
CA VAL A 53 11.47 0.40 5.97
C VAL A 53 11.18 1.88 6.22
N GLY A 54 10.49 2.55 5.30
CA GLY A 54 10.02 3.92 5.49
C GLY A 54 8.64 3.98 6.13
N LEU A 55 7.74 3.08 5.72
CA LEU A 55 6.37 3.02 6.24
C LEU A 55 5.96 1.56 6.47
N PHE A 56 5.56 1.24 7.68
CA PHE A 56 4.88 0.00 7.99
C PHE A 56 3.37 0.23 8.02
N VAL A 57 2.61 -0.46 7.15
CA VAL A 57 1.15 -0.42 7.14
C VAL A 57 0.63 -1.66 7.86
N THR A 58 -0.11 -1.47 8.95
CA THR A 58 -0.65 -2.57 9.75
C THR A 58 -1.62 -3.42 8.93
N ARG A 59 -1.87 -4.66 9.35
CA ARG A 59 -3.04 -5.41 8.90
C ARG A 59 -4.29 -4.57 9.13
N GLY A 60 -5.31 -4.78 8.29
CA GLY A 60 -6.54 -4.01 8.32
C GLY A 60 -7.25 -4.07 9.68
N VAL A 61 -7.61 -2.91 10.21
CA VAL A 61 -8.28 -2.72 11.49
C VAL A 61 -9.72 -2.27 11.24
N SER A 62 -10.68 -2.93 11.85
CA SER A 62 -12.09 -2.55 11.83
C SER A 62 -12.59 -2.12 13.21
N LEU A 63 -13.74 -1.43 13.23
CA LEU A 63 -14.33 -0.96 14.48
C LEU A 63 -14.61 -2.12 15.46
N THR A 64 -15.13 -3.22 14.95
CA THR A 64 -15.42 -4.46 15.70
C THR A 64 -14.64 -5.63 15.10
N ALA A 65 -14.51 -6.71 15.87
CA ALA A 65 -13.82 -7.92 15.43
C ALA A 65 -14.41 -8.52 14.15
N ARG A 66 -13.54 -9.08 13.29
CA ARG A 66 -13.90 -9.81 12.06
C ARG A 66 -13.27 -11.20 12.10
N ALA A 67 -14.07 -12.24 11.92
CA ALA A 67 -13.61 -13.62 11.94
C ALA A 67 -12.79 -14.05 10.71
N GLY A 68 -12.80 -13.25 9.65
CA GLY A 68 -12.13 -13.60 8.40
C GLY A 68 -12.90 -14.56 7.49
N GLY A 69 -12.23 -15.02 6.42
CA GLY A 69 -12.79 -15.94 5.43
C GLY A 69 -12.72 -17.40 5.87
N GLY A 70 -13.67 -18.21 5.36
CA GLY A 70 -13.67 -19.68 5.57
C GLY A 70 -12.50 -20.39 4.87
N LEU A 71 -12.21 -21.61 5.30
CA LEU A 71 -11.15 -22.45 4.72
C LEU A 71 -11.68 -23.32 3.57
N PRO A 72 -10.89 -23.55 2.51
CA PRO A 72 -9.57 -22.96 2.20
C PRO A 72 -9.66 -21.49 1.82
N ARG A 73 -8.72 -20.67 2.32
CA ARG A 73 -8.71 -19.24 2.09
C ARG A 73 -7.42 -18.70 1.43
N VAL A 74 -6.50 -19.61 1.10
CA VAL A 74 -5.28 -19.34 0.31
C VAL A 74 -4.99 -20.57 -0.54
N VAL A 75 -4.72 -20.36 -1.83
CA VAL A 75 -4.27 -21.39 -2.77
C VAL A 75 -3.19 -20.83 -3.69
N GLU A 76 -2.25 -21.68 -4.09
CA GLU A 76 -1.24 -21.32 -5.08
C GLU A 76 -1.85 -21.27 -6.49
N VAL A 77 -1.36 -20.33 -7.27
CA VAL A 77 -1.63 -20.21 -8.72
C VAL A 77 -0.30 -19.99 -9.46
N PRO A 78 -0.22 -20.28 -10.74
CA PRO A 78 0.99 -19.99 -11.50
C PRO A 78 1.43 -18.53 -11.36
N GLY A 79 2.61 -18.32 -10.77
CA GLY A 79 3.17 -16.99 -10.55
C GLY A 79 2.63 -16.23 -9.34
N GLY A 80 1.91 -16.88 -8.41
CA GLY A 80 1.46 -16.20 -7.21
C GLY A 80 0.46 -16.96 -6.33
N LEU A 81 -0.36 -16.21 -5.63
CA LEU A 81 -1.38 -16.72 -4.71
C LEU A 81 -2.75 -16.14 -5.05
N LEU A 82 -3.79 -16.95 -4.85
CA LEU A 82 -5.18 -16.51 -4.77
C LEU A 82 -5.64 -16.65 -3.33
N HIS A 83 -6.14 -15.57 -2.71
CA HIS A 83 -6.48 -15.58 -1.29
C HIS A 83 -7.77 -14.80 -0.97
N ALA A 84 -8.46 -15.22 0.09
CA ALA A 84 -9.66 -14.59 0.60
C ALA A 84 -9.63 -14.59 2.15
N ILE A 85 -8.67 -13.84 2.70
CA ILE A 85 -8.44 -13.79 4.16
C ILE A 85 -9.62 -13.13 4.90
N GLY A 86 -10.39 -12.25 4.22
CA GLY A 86 -11.57 -11.60 4.80
C GLY A 86 -11.25 -10.50 5.82
N ARG A 87 -10.01 -10.00 5.83
CA ARG A 87 -9.55 -8.92 6.73
C ARG A 87 -9.79 -9.23 8.21
N GLU A 88 -9.51 -10.48 8.60
CA GLU A 88 -9.58 -10.97 9.97
C GLU A 88 -8.79 -10.06 10.92
N ASN A 89 -9.44 -9.57 11.97
CA ASN A 89 -8.82 -8.75 13.01
C ASN A 89 -9.71 -8.72 14.27
N PRO A 90 -9.14 -8.46 15.46
CA PRO A 90 -9.88 -8.48 16.73
C PRO A 90 -10.67 -7.20 17.03
N GLY A 91 -10.64 -6.19 16.15
CA GLY A 91 -11.25 -4.89 16.38
C GLY A 91 -10.26 -3.87 16.95
N VAL A 92 -10.60 -2.58 16.79
CA VAL A 92 -9.68 -1.46 17.04
C VAL A 92 -9.16 -1.40 18.46
N ASP A 93 -10.01 -1.62 19.46
CA ASP A 93 -9.60 -1.49 20.87
C ASP A 93 -8.57 -2.55 21.24
N GLU A 94 -8.80 -3.79 20.87
CA GLU A 94 -7.89 -4.91 21.15
C GLU A 94 -6.59 -4.81 20.33
N VAL A 95 -6.65 -4.32 19.08
CA VAL A 95 -5.45 -4.06 18.28
C VAL A 95 -4.58 -2.99 18.96
N MET A 96 -5.16 -1.88 19.40
CA MET A 96 -4.40 -0.82 20.08
C MET A 96 -3.80 -1.29 21.40
N GLU A 97 -4.53 -2.11 22.15
CA GLU A 97 -4.05 -2.67 23.42
C GLU A 97 -2.86 -3.61 23.20
N ARG A 98 -2.99 -4.54 22.28
CA ARG A 98 -1.96 -5.59 22.03
C ARG A 98 -0.73 -5.07 21.29
N HIS A 99 -0.91 -4.15 20.32
CA HIS A 99 0.14 -3.75 19.38
C HIS A 99 0.61 -2.30 19.53
N GLY A 100 -0.08 -1.47 20.30
CA GLY A 100 0.27 -0.06 20.45
C GLY A 100 1.67 0.18 21.03
N ALA A 101 2.20 -0.72 21.86
CA ALA A 101 3.57 -0.62 22.36
C ALA A 101 4.60 -0.84 21.24
N SER A 102 4.37 -1.77 20.33
CA SER A 102 5.25 -2.01 19.17
C SER A 102 5.24 -0.87 18.17
N TRP A 103 4.08 -0.20 17.99
CA TRP A 103 3.99 0.99 17.13
C TRP A 103 4.81 2.16 17.67
N ARG A 104 4.74 2.41 19.00
CA ARG A 104 5.56 3.45 19.65
C ARG A 104 7.07 3.18 19.52
N ALA A 105 7.45 1.93 19.55
CA ALA A 105 8.85 1.50 19.48
C ALA A 105 9.36 1.33 18.04
N ALA A 106 8.48 1.40 17.03
CA ALA A 106 8.86 1.18 15.64
C ALA A 106 9.88 2.23 15.18
N PRO A 107 10.98 1.81 14.54
CA PRO A 107 12.01 2.73 14.02
C PRO A 107 11.61 3.37 12.67
N CYS A 108 10.42 3.08 12.16
CA CYS A 108 9.85 3.64 10.93
C CYS A 108 8.47 4.24 11.21
N ALA A 109 7.93 4.99 10.25
CA ALA A 109 6.56 5.47 10.30
C ALA A 109 5.56 4.30 10.32
N VAL A 110 4.47 4.44 11.10
CA VAL A 110 3.40 3.44 11.18
C VAL A 110 2.11 4.03 10.64
N ALA A 111 1.48 3.36 9.68
CA ALA A 111 0.14 3.67 9.23
C ALA A 111 -0.84 2.57 9.66
N VAL A 112 -2.02 2.96 10.12
CA VAL A 112 -3.10 2.01 10.43
C VAL A 112 -3.99 1.86 9.21
N SER A 113 -4.11 0.62 8.69
CA SER A 113 -5.02 0.31 7.58
C SER A 113 -6.44 0.19 8.07
N LEU A 114 -7.34 0.99 7.50
CA LEU A 114 -8.74 1.13 7.91
C LEU A 114 -9.64 0.22 7.09
N VAL A 115 -10.40 -0.65 7.77
CA VAL A 115 -11.38 -1.55 7.17
C VAL A 115 -12.77 -1.12 7.61
N ALA A 116 -13.50 -0.47 6.72
CA ALA A 116 -14.86 -0.01 6.97
C ALA A 116 -15.82 -0.53 5.90
N ALA A 117 -16.86 -1.23 6.31
CA ALA A 117 -17.92 -1.68 5.40
C ALA A 117 -19.00 -0.61 5.16
N GLY A 118 -19.00 0.46 5.96
CA GLY A 118 -19.93 1.58 5.85
C GLY A 118 -19.31 2.89 6.35
N THR A 119 -19.90 4.00 5.94
CA THR A 119 -19.44 5.36 6.26
C THR A 119 -19.49 5.66 7.76
N SER A 120 -20.53 5.21 8.45
CA SER A 120 -20.66 5.40 9.92
C SER A 120 -19.56 4.67 10.70
N ASP A 121 -19.19 3.47 10.26
CA ASP A 121 -18.13 2.68 10.89
C ASP A 121 -16.77 3.33 10.70
N LEU A 122 -16.48 3.86 9.51
CA LEU A 122 -15.26 4.62 9.25
C LEU A 122 -15.11 5.82 10.20
N LYS A 123 -16.16 6.62 10.32
CA LYS A 123 -16.16 7.82 11.18
C LYS A 123 -15.92 7.47 12.67
N ARG A 124 -16.52 6.39 13.14
CA ARG A 124 -16.31 5.90 14.51
C ARG A 124 -14.91 5.33 14.72
N LEU A 125 -14.43 4.52 13.76
CA LEU A 125 -13.09 3.92 13.79
C LEU A 125 -12.01 4.99 13.86
N LEU A 126 -12.04 5.97 12.96
CA LEU A 126 -11.08 7.08 12.94
C LEU A 126 -11.11 7.88 14.23
N ARG A 127 -12.28 8.26 14.73
CA ARG A 127 -12.39 8.98 16.01
C ARG A 127 -11.82 8.18 17.19
N THR A 128 -11.92 6.85 17.14
CA THR A 128 -11.35 5.99 18.19
C THR A 128 -9.82 5.97 18.11
N LEU A 129 -9.26 5.88 16.90
CA LEU A 129 -7.81 5.91 16.67
C LEU A 129 -7.22 7.30 16.99
N GLU A 130 -7.85 8.39 16.52
CA GLU A 130 -7.34 9.76 16.72
C GLU A 130 -7.18 10.13 18.18
N ARG A 131 -8.08 9.70 19.07
CA ARG A 131 -7.94 9.96 20.51
C ARG A 131 -6.64 9.45 21.12
N ARG A 132 -5.98 8.50 20.49
CA ARG A 132 -4.76 7.84 20.98
C ARG A 132 -3.60 7.92 19.99
N ALA A 133 -3.79 8.55 18.85
CA ALA A 133 -2.86 8.48 17.73
C ALA A 133 -1.46 9.02 18.07
N ASP A 134 -1.37 10.14 18.80
CA ASP A 134 -0.07 10.67 19.25
C ASP A 134 0.59 9.74 20.28
N ALA A 135 -0.18 9.25 21.24
CA ALA A 135 0.31 8.31 22.24
C ALA A 135 0.76 6.96 21.65
N LEU A 136 0.26 6.59 20.47
CA LEU A 136 0.59 5.37 19.75
C LEU A 136 1.58 5.59 18.60
N ASN A 137 2.02 6.83 18.35
CA ASN A 137 2.91 7.20 17.25
C ASN A 137 2.36 6.77 15.87
N ILE A 138 1.05 6.91 15.66
CA ILE A 138 0.43 6.68 14.35
C ILE A 138 0.78 7.84 13.43
N ALA A 139 1.53 7.57 12.36
CA ALA A 139 2.01 8.58 11.44
C ALA A 139 1.00 8.88 10.29
N ALA A 140 0.18 7.89 9.91
CA ALA A 140 -0.77 8.02 8.80
C ALA A 140 -1.93 7.02 8.94
N TYR A 141 -2.96 7.19 8.12
CA TYR A 141 -4.00 6.18 7.90
C TYR A 141 -3.98 5.68 6.46
N GLU A 142 -4.18 4.38 6.25
CA GLU A 142 -4.46 3.80 4.93
C GLU A 142 -5.96 3.50 4.85
N LEU A 143 -6.69 4.22 3.99
CA LEU A 143 -8.09 3.93 3.67
C LEU A 143 -8.14 2.85 2.59
N ASP A 144 -8.52 1.62 2.96
CA ASP A 144 -8.59 0.47 2.03
C ASP A 144 -9.92 0.49 1.26
N LEU A 145 -9.91 1.00 0.01
CA LEU A 145 -11.07 0.99 -0.88
C LEU A 145 -11.34 -0.36 -1.54
N THR A 146 -10.48 -1.36 -1.33
CA THR A 146 -10.70 -2.73 -1.82
C THR A 146 -11.63 -3.54 -0.89
N VAL A 147 -12.13 -2.93 0.18
CA VAL A 147 -13.11 -3.53 1.10
C VAL A 147 -14.50 -3.55 0.46
N PRO A 148 -15.25 -4.66 0.56
CA PRO A 148 -16.66 -4.69 0.19
C PRO A 148 -17.48 -3.72 1.05
N ALA A 149 -18.33 -2.92 0.41
CA ALA A 149 -19.17 -1.91 1.02
C ALA A 149 -20.61 -2.38 1.15
N ALA A 150 -21.20 -2.27 2.34
CA ALA A 150 -22.62 -2.58 2.54
C ALA A 150 -23.53 -1.62 1.75
N GLU A 151 -23.11 -0.37 1.59
CA GLU A 151 -23.81 0.67 0.84
C GLU A 151 -23.76 0.48 -0.70
N LEU A 152 -22.97 -0.50 -1.19
CA LEU A 152 -22.81 -0.85 -2.61
C LEU A 152 -23.17 -2.32 -2.87
N ASP A 153 -24.10 -2.89 -2.13
CA ASP A 153 -24.52 -4.29 -2.24
C ASP A 153 -23.35 -5.31 -2.22
N GLY A 154 -22.30 -4.99 -1.44
CA GLY A 154 -21.11 -5.82 -1.31
C GLY A 154 -20.05 -5.61 -2.40
N ALA A 155 -20.24 -4.70 -3.34
CA ALA A 155 -19.16 -4.28 -4.23
C ALA A 155 -18.07 -3.52 -3.44
N ARG A 156 -16.83 -3.53 -3.94
CA ARG A 156 -15.73 -2.76 -3.32
C ARG A 156 -15.98 -1.26 -3.46
N TRP A 157 -15.52 -0.47 -2.49
CA TRP A 157 -15.60 0.99 -2.58
C TRP A 157 -15.00 1.55 -3.87
N GLU A 158 -13.88 0.98 -4.31
CA GLU A 158 -13.18 1.37 -5.54
C GLU A 158 -13.99 1.11 -6.84
N ALA A 159 -15.08 0.36 -6.78
CA ALA A 159 -15.95 0.10 -7.92
C ALA A 159 -16.88 1.28 -8.25
N ASN A 160 -16.97 2.28 -7.37
CA ASN A 160 -17.78 3.49 -7.56
C ASN A 160 -17.01 4.73 -7.11
N THR A 161 -16.54 5.53 -8.05
CA THR A 161 -15.69 6.70 -7.77
C THR A 161 -16.39 7.74 -6.89
N ASP A 162 -17.70 7.99 -7.05
CA ASP A 162 -18.41 8.94 -6.20
C ASP A 162 -18.52 8.44 -4.76
N ALA A 163 -18.74 7.15 -4.55
CA ALA A 163 -18.75 6.55 -3.23
C ALA A 163 -17.34 6.58 -2.59
N ALA A 164 -16.29 6.31 -3.37
CA ALA A 164 -14.92 6.40 -2.94
C ALA A 164 -14.54 7.82 -2.50
N LEU A 165 -14.88 8.84 -3.29
CA LEU A 165 -14.63 10.25 -2.97
C LEU A 165 -15.37 10.68 -1.70
N ARG A 166 -16.64 10.30 -1.54
CA ARG A 166 -17.38 10.56 -0.28
C ARG A 166 -16.72 9.89 0.93
N LEU A 167 -16.18 8.68 0.75
CA LEU A 167 -15.51 7.98 1.86
C LEU A 167 -14.19 8.66 2.24
N ILE A 168 -13.44 9.20 1.26
CA ILE A 168 -12.22 9.98 1.47
C ILE A 168 -12.55 11.27 2.25
N ASP A 169 -13.58 12.00 1.83
CA ASP A 169 -14.03 13.21 2.51
C ASP A 169 -14.44 12.95 3.97
N ILE A 170 -15.21 11.89 4.22
CA ILE A 170 -15.56 11.45 5.59
C ILE A 170 -14.32 11.09 6.41
N ALA A 171 -13.34 10.42 5.79
CA ALA A 171 -12.08 10.09 6.47
C ALA A 171 -11.32 11.36 6.83
N ARG A 172 -11.28 12.33 5.94
CA ARG A 172 -10.64 13.63 6.15
C ARG A 172 -11.30 14.47 7.24
N GLU A 173 -12.64 14.46 7.31
CA GLU A 173 -13.36 15.13 8.41
C GLU A 173 -13.11 14.51 9.79
N ALA A 174 -12.84 13.22 9.84
CA ALA A 174 -12.71 12.45 11.07
C ALA A 174 -11.28 12.27 11.56
N GLY A 175 -10.28 12.45 10.67
CA GLY A 175 -8.86 12.21 10.93
C GLY A 175 -7.98 13.39 10.52
N GLU A 176 -6.93 13.67 11.30
CA GLU A 176 -6.02 14.80 11.05
C GLU A 176 -4.70 14.39 10.40
N ARG A 177 -4.39 13.08 10.38
CA ARG A 177 -3.13 12.56 9.84
C ARG A 177 -3.14 12.42 8.32
N PRO A 178 -1.95 12.31 7.68
CA PRO A 178 -1.83 11.95 6.27
C PRO A 178 -2.72 10.76 5.91
N LEU A 179 -3.47 10.89 4.80
CA LEU A 179 -4.40 9.89 4.31
C LEU A 179 -3.85 9.22 3.04
N VAL A 180 -3.48 7.97 3.16
CA VAL A 180 -3.14 7.08 2.05
C VAL A 180 -4.42 6.40 1.58
N VAL A 181 -4.80 6.56 0.32
CA VAL A 181 -5.96 5.87 -0.25
C VAL A 181 -5.50 4.69 -1.06
N LYS A 182 -5.92 3.48 -0.67
CA LYS A 182 -5.51 2.24 -1.31
C LYS A 182 -6.57 1.71 -2.26
N VAL A 183 -6.12 1.42 -3.49
CA VAL A 183 -6.91 0.83 -4.57
C VAL A 183 -6.18 -0.34 -5.22
N SER A 184 -6.92 -1.19 -5.94
CA SER A 184 -6.34 -2.19 -6.84
C SER A 184 -5.99 -1.58 -8.21
N PRO A 185 -5.14 -2.22 -9.01
CA PRO A 185 -4.85 -1.79 -10.38
C PRO A 185 -6.08 -1.75 -11.29
N GLY A 186 -7.15 -2.46 -10.92
CA GLY A 186 -8.43 -2.51 -11.64
C GLY A 186 -9.51 -1.59 -11.10
N ALA A 187 -9.17 -0.63 -10.23
CA ALA A 187 -10.13 0.36 -9.74
C ALA A 187 -10.75 1.17 -10.88
N VAL A 188 -12.02 1.51 -10.72
CA VAL A 188 -12.77 2.30 -11.71
C VAL A 188 -12.27 3.75 -11.67
N ASP A 189 -11.98 4.30 -12.85
CA ASP A 189 -11.59 5.70 -13.06
C ASP A 189 -10.52 6.24 -12.09
N LEU A 190 -9.33 5.62 -12.14
CA LEU A 190 -8.16 6.07 -11.37
C LEU A 190 -7.79 7.53 -11.69
N ALA A 191 -8.02 8.00 -12.91
CA ALA A 191 -7.70 9.37 -13.31
C ALA A 191 -8.59 10.38 -12.56
N ARG A 192 -9.89 10.12 -12.47
CA ARG A 192 -10.81 10.96 -11.71
C ARG A 192 -10.54 10.85 -10.20
N LEU A 193 -10.34 9.63 -9.68
CA LEU A 193 -10.03 9.43 -8.26
C LEU A 193 -8.74 10.16 -7.85
N SER A 194 -7.71 10.14 -8.70
CA SER A 194 -6.45 10.85 -8.45
C SER A 194 -6.63 12.36 -8.39
N ARG A 195 -7.39 12.94 -9.33
CA ARG A 195 -7.61 14.38 -9.41
C ARG A 195 -8.55 14.87 -8.31
N ASP A 196 -9.77 14.32 -8.26
CA ASP A 196 -10.82 14.79 -7.36
C ASP A 196 -10.57 14.30 -5.90
N GLY A 197 -9.79 13.23 -5.74
CA GLY A 197 -9.40 12.70 -4.43
C GLY A 197 -8.49 13.64 -3.64
N ILE A 198 -7.64 14.43 -4.32
CA ILE A 198 -6.81 15.45 -3.66
C ILE A 198 -7.71 16.51 -3.02
N ASP A 199 -8.72 16.97 -3.73
CA ASP A 199 -9.68 17.96 -3.22
C ASP A 199 -10.52 17.38 -2.07
N ALA A 200 -10.84 16.08 -2.11
CA ALA A 200 -11.50 15.35 -1.03
C ALA A 200 -10.58 15.06 0.18
N GLY A 201 -9.27 15.29 0.06
CA GLY A 201 -8.32 15.17 1.17
C GLY A 201 -7.39 13.96 1.14
N LEU A 202 -7.24 13.30 -0.01
CA LEU A 202 -6.20 12.30 -0.25
C LEU A 202 -4.82 12.98 -0.25
N ASP A 203 -3.87 12.46 0.50
CA ASP A 203 -2.47 12.93 0.51
C ASP A 203 -1.57 12.02 -0.36
N LEU A 204 -1.80 10.70 -0.34
CA LEU A 204 -1.08 9.71 -1.16
C LEU A 204 -2.05 8.69 -1.76
N LEU A 205 -1.77 8.23 -2.98
CA LEU A 205 -2.50 7.14 -3.62
C LEU A 205 -1.68 5.86 -3.59
N SER A 206 -2.21 4.79 -2.99
CA SER A 206 -1.57 3.47 -2.98
C SER A 206 -2.21 2.56 -4.03
N ILE A 207 -1.51 2.33 -5.15
CA ILE A 207 -1.89 1.36 -6.18
C ILE A 207 -1.17 0.04 -5.84
N SER A 208 -1.62 -0.61 -4.77
CA SER A 208 -1.03 -1.84 -4.23
C SER A 208 -2.08 -2.87 -3.80
N GLY A 209 -3.36 -2.57 -4.00
CA GLY A 209 -4.45 -3.49 -3.74
C GLY A 209 -4.44 -4.66 -4.71
N SER A 210 -4.99 -5.79 -4.28
CA SER A 210 -5.01 -7.02 -5.06
C SER A 210 -6.24 -7.08 -5.99
N PRO A 211 -6.05 -7.34 -7.30
CA PRO A 211 -7.17 -7.58 -8.21
C PRO A 211 -7.90 -8.88 -7.86
N ILE A 212 -9.16 -8.99 -8.28
CA ILE A 212 -9.97 -10.18 -8.06
C ILE A 212 -9.61 -11.26 -9.08
N GLY A 213 -9.53 -12.50 -8.59
CA GLY A 213 -9.36 -13.70 -9.40
C GLY A 213 -10.30 -14.83 -8.98
N TYR A 214 -10.35 -15.85 -9.80
CA TYR A 214 -11.14 -17.07 -9.54
C TYR A 214 -10.36 -18.31 -10.01
N LEU A 215 -10.41 -19.38 -9.23
CA LEU A 215 -9.83 -20.67 -9.60
C LEU A 215 -10.85 -21.79 -9.33
N PRO A 216 -11.26 -22.59 -10.35
CA PRO A 216 -12.05 -23.78 -10.12
C PRO A 216 -11.19 -24.94 -9.58
N ASP A 217 -11.68 -25.65 -8.60
CA ASP A 217 -11.16 -26.97 -8.22
C ASP A 217 -11.93 -28.05 -8.98
N ARG A 218 -11.28 -28.61 -10.00
CA ARG A 218 -11.90 -29.62 -10.88
C ARG A 218 -12.23 -30.91 -10.16
N SER A 219 -11.46 -31.25 -9.12
CA SER A 219 -11.66 -32.50 -8.37
C SER A 219 -12.89 -32.44 -7.46
N ARG A 220 -13.17 -31.24 -6.91
CA ARG A 220 -14.32 -31.01 -6.02
C ARG A 220 -15.55 -30.45 -6.74
N HIS A 221 -15.44 -30.15 -8.06
CA HIS A 221 -16.47 -29.44 -8.83
C HIS A 221 -16.98 -28.17 -8.14
N ALA A 222 -16.06 -27.40 -7.55
CA ALA A 222 -16.33 -26.22 -6.75
C ALA A 222 -15.25 -25.13 -6.96
N ALA A 223 -15.40 -23.99 -6.33
CA ALA A 223 -14.32 -23.02 -6.24
C ALA A 223 -13.17 -23.54 -5.35
N ALA A 224 -11.95 -23.17 -5.69
CA ALA A 224 -10.75 -23.53 -4.90
C ALA A 224 -10.76 -22.86 -3.52
N LEU A 225 -11.30 -21.64 -3.41
CA LEU A 225 -11.51 -20.94 -2.15
C LEU A 225 -12.94 -21.09 -1.64
N ALA A 226 -13.11 -21.15 -0.32
CA ALA A 226 -14.43 -21.19 0.32
C ALA A 226 -15.30 -19.96 -0.02
N ALA A 227 -14.67 -18.80 -0.22
CA ALA A 227 -15.32 -17.55 -0.61
C ALA A 227 -15.71 -17.49 -2.11
N GLY A 228 -15.37 -18.51 -2.90
CA GLY A 228 -15.53 -18.50 -4.36
C GLY A 228 -14.40 -17.74 -5.06
N ALA A 229 -14.52 -16.43 -5.17
CA ALA A 229 -13.46 -15.55 -5.69
C ALA A 229 -12.51 -15.11 -4.59
N GLY A 230 -11.33 -14.60 -4.98
CA GLY A 230 -10.32 -14.10 -4.07
C GLY A 230 -9.46 -13.01 -4.69
N GLU A 231 -8.50 -12.55 -3.93
CA GLU A 231 -7.52 -11.53 -4.29
C GLU A 231 -6.24 -12.21 -4.82
N LEU A 232 -5.67 -11.67 -5.90
CA LEU A 232 -4.43 -12.16 -6.50
C LEU A 232 -3.22 -11.40 -5.94
N SER A 233 -2.14 -12.11 -5.63
CA SER A 233 -0.86 -11.54 -5.25
C SER A 233 0.30 -12.31 -5.87
N GLY A 234 1.51 -11.72 -5.90
CA GLY A 234 2.70 -12.31 -6.50
C GLY A 234 3.03 -11.74 -7.88
N PRO A 235 4.10 -12.23 -8.54
CA PRO A 235 4.63 -11.71 -9.81
C PRO A 235 3.60 -11.57 -10.94
N LEU A 236 2.58 -12.42 -10.95
CA LEU A 236 1.51 -12.40 -11.98
C LEU A 236 0.73 -11.07 -12.03
N VAL A 237 0.68 -10.27 -10.95
CA VAL A 237 -0.04 -8.99 -10.93
C VAL A 237 0.83 -7.79 -11.32
N ARG A 238 2.16 -7.97 -11.42
CA ARG A 238 3.12 -6.88 -11.68
C ARG A 238 2.80 -6.08 -12.95
N PRO A 239 2.54 -6.68 -14.12
CA PRO A 239 2.24 -5.90 -15.33
C PRO A 239 0.99 -5.02 -15.19
N LEU A 240 -0.04 -5.50 -14.47
CA LEU A 240 -1.26 -4.73 -14.21
C LEU A 240 -0.98 -3.54 -13.30
N ALA A 241 -0.21 -3.76 -12.24
CA ALA A 241 0.18 -2.70 -11.31
C ALA A 241 1.02 -1.62 -11.99
N LEU A 242 2.05 -2.00 -12.77
CA LEU A 242 2.89 -1.07 -13.52
C LEU A 242 2.10 -0.23 -14.52
N ALA A 243 1.15 -0.85 -15.26
CA ALA A 243 0.30 -0.14 -16.21
C ALA A 243 -0.57 0.92 -15.52
N ALA A 244 -1.19 0.57 -14.38
CA ALA A 244 -2.02 1.49 -13.60
C ALA A 244 -1.19 2.64 -13.01
N ILE A 245 0.00 2.35 -12.48
CA ILE A 245 0.91 3.35 -11.93
C ILE A 245 1.38 4.31 -13.03
N ALA A 246 1.86 3.80 -14.16
CA ALA A 246 2.34 4.62 -15.27
C ALA A 246 1.24 5.54 -15.82
N ALA A 247 0.03 5.02 -15.99
CA ALA A 247 -1.11 5.81 -16.43
C ALA A 247 -1.47 6.92 -15.44
N THR A 248 -1.43 6.62 -14.12
CA THR A 248 -1.73 7.60 -13.07
C THR A 248 -0.63 8.65 -12.92
N ALA A 249 0.63 8.23 -12.89
CA ALA A 249 1.78 9.13 -12.76
C ALA A 249 1.94 10.09 -13.95
N GLY A 250 1.45 9.70 -15.13
CA GLY A 250 1.40 10.56 -16.33
C GLY A 250 0.34 11.67 -16.26
N LEU A 251 -0.56 11.66 -15.28
CA LEU A 251 -1.58 12.70 -15.11
C LEU A 251 -0.97 13.98 -14.54
N ARG A 252 -1.38 15.13 -15.07
CA ARG A 252 -0.96 16.42 -14.51
C ARG A 252 -1.51 16.59 -13.10
N GLY A 253 -0.63 16.84 -12.14
CA GLY A 253 -1.01 17.02 -10.73
C GLY A 253 -1.36 15.72 -10.01
N ALA A 254 -0.87 14.57 -10.51
CA ALA A 254 -1.05 13.29 -9.82
C ALA A 254 -0.50 13.36 -8.38
N PRO A 255 -1.17 12.72 -7.40
CA PRO A 255 -0.65 12.62 -6.04
C PRO A 255 0.60 11.73 -6.01
N PRO A 256 1.43 11.80 -4.95
CA PRO A 256 2.49 10.81 -4.73
C PRO A 256 1.91 9.39 -4.71
N ILE A 257 2.58 8.45 -5.40
CA ILE A 257 2.09 7.08 -5.58
C ILE A 257 2.91 6.09 -4.76
N ILE A 258 2.25 5.29 -3.95
CA ILE A 258 2.80 4.06 -3.39
C ILE A 258 2.47 2.93 -4.37
N GLY A 259 3.48 2.44 -5.09
CA GLY A 259 3.32 1.38 -6.09
C GLY A 259 3.60 0.00 -5.50
N GLY A 260 2.72 -0.98 -5.75
CA GLY A 260 2.93 -2.34 -5.30
C GLY A 260 2.15 -3.37 -6.11
N GLY A 261 2.46 -4.64 -5.85
CA GLY A 261 1.87 -5.78 -6.56
C GLY A 261 2.87 -6.52 -7.43
N GLY A 262 3.43 -7.62 -6.89
CA GLY A 262 4.34 -8.50 -7.60
C GLY A 262 5.82 -8.09 -7.59
N ILE A 263 6.23 -7.22 -6.69
CA ILE A 263 7.65 -6.94 -6.44
C ILE A 263 8.23 -8.12 -5.67
N GLY A 264 9.11 -8.88 -6.31
CA GLY A 264 9.80 -10.04 -5.73
C GLY A 264 11.32 -9.88 -5.70
N SER A 265 11.85 -8.81 -6.28
CA SER A 265 13.28 -8.53 -6.34
C SER A 265 13.57 -7.02 -6.30
N PRO A 266 14.83 -6.61 -6.00
CA PRO A 266 15.23 -5.22 -6.15
C PRO A 266 15.06 -4.65 -7.56
N ALA A 267 15.25 -5.47 -8.59
CA ALA A 267 15.07 -5.05 -9.99
C ALA A 267 13.60 -4.73 -10.28
N ASP A 268 12.67 -5.54 -9.78
CA ASP A 268 11.24 -5.26 -9.91
C ASP A 268 10.88 -3.91 -9.30
N ALA A 269 11.45 -3.59 -8.12
CA ALA A 269 11.21 -2.31 -7.45
C ALA A 269 11.69 -1.11 -8.29
N LEU A 270 12.81 -1.25 -9.01
CA LEU A 270 13.30 -0.19 -9.93
C LEU A 270 12.33 0.05 -11.08
N ASP A 271 11.65 -0.99 -11.58
CA ASP A 271 10.60 -0.85 -12.60
C ASP A 271 9.44 0.01 -12.08
N PHE A 272 9.05 -0.15 -10.80
CA PHE A 272 8.00 0.65 -10.18
C PHE A 272 8.39 2.12 -10.03
N PHE A 273 9.63 2.44 -9.60
CA PHE A 273 10.11 3.82 -9.62
C PHE A 273 10.11 4.39 -11.02
N ALA A 274 10.63 3.66 -12.00
CA ALA A 274 10.66 4.09 -13.39
C ALA A 274 9.25 4.32 -13.97
N ALA A 275 8.25 3.55 -13.55
CA ALA A 275 6.86 3.74 -13.91
C ALA A 275 6.18 4.92 -13.19
N GLY A 276 6.82 5.55 -12.20
CA GLY A 276 6.31 6.74 -11.52
C GLY A 276 5.89 6.56 -10.07
N ALA A 277 6.14 5.40 -9.46
CA ALA A 277 5.94 5.23 -8.03
C ALA A 277 6.94 6.08 -7.24
N THR A 278 6.46 6.77 -6.21
CA THR A 278 7.29 7.53 -5.27
C THR A 278 7.83 6.63 -4.17
N LEU A 279 7.03 5.70 -3.70
CA LEU A 279 7.40 4.63 -2.77
C LEU A 279 7.00 3.29 -3.37
N VAL A 280 7.69 2.21 -2.95
CA VAL A 280 7.37 0.84 -3.39
C VAL A 280 6.85 -0.01 -2.24
N SER A 281 5.75 -0.73 -2.46
CA SER A 281 5.06 -1.52 -1.45
C SER A 281 5.33 -3.01 -1.63
N LEU A 282 5.90 -3.64 -0.60
CA LEU A 282 6.25 -5.05 -0.55
C LEU A 282 5.21 -5.82 0.27
N GLY A 283 4.70 -6.90 -0.31
CA GLY A 283 3.66 -7.74 0.31
C GLY A 283 4.11 -9.20 0.48
N SER A 284 3.48 -10.13 -0.23
CA SER A 284 3.69 -11.58 -0.08
C SER A 284 5.12 -12.05 -0.33
N ALA A 285 5.93 -11.31 -1.08
CA ALA A 285 7.35 -11.62 -1.29
C ALA A 285 8.16 -11.66 0.01
N LEU A 286 7.72 -10.95 1.06
CA LEU A 286 8.39 -10.92 2.36
C LEU A 286 8.36 -12.25 3.09
N TRP A 287 7.44 -13.15 2.74
CA TRP A 287 7.44 -14.53 3.28
C TRP A 287 8.56 -15.39 2.69
N ALA A 288 9.04 -15.05 1.50
CA ALA A 288 10.17 -15.73 0.86
C ALA A 288 11.51 -15.06 1.20
N ASP A 289 11.55 -13.73 1.29
CA ASP A 289 12.75 -12.96 1.59
C ASP A 289 12.44 -11.75 2.50
N ALA A 290 12.71 -11.90 3.78
CA ALA A 290 12.55 -10.86 4.78
C ALA A 290 13.59 -9.72 4.67
N ASN A 291 14.70 -9.92 3.92
CA ASN A 291 15.72 -8.91 3.67
C ASN A 291 15.44 -8.05 2.44
N LEU A 292 14.38 -8.37 1.69
CA LEU A 292 14.00 -7.63 0.47
C LEU A 292 13.90 -6.11 0.68
N PRO A 293 13.36 -5.56 1.80
CA PRO A 293 13.31 -4.12 2.04
C PRO A 293 14.69 -3.44 2.01
N ALA A 294 15.68 -4.04 2.67
CA ALA A 294 17.04 -3.53 2.69
C ALA A 294 17.70 -3.61 1.31
N ALA A 295 17.50 -4.74 0.60
CA ALA A 295 18.04 -4.96 -0.74
C ALA A 295 17.43 -3.97 -1.76
N VAL A 296 16.13 -3.67 -1.67
CA VAL A 296 15.44 -2.67 -2.51
C VAL A 296 15.99 -1.27 -2.24
N SER A 297 16.10 -0.85 -0.98
CA SER A 297 16.65 0.45 -0.60
C SER A 297 18.06 0.65 -1.13
N GLU A 298 18.92 -0.36 -0.99
CA GLU A 298 20.30 -0.29 -1.47
C GLU A 298 20.37 -0.29 -3.01
N SER A 299 19.53 -1.08 -3.69
CA SER A 299 19.45 -1.08 -5.15
C SER A 299 19.00 0.27 -5.70
N ALA A 300 17.99 0.90 -5.08
CA ALA A 300 17.51 2.23 -5.46
C ALA A 300 18.61 3.29 -5.29
N ARG A 301 19.36 3.23 -4.17
CA ARG A 301 20.52 4.10 -3.90
C ARG A 301 21.57 4.00 -5.00
N ARG A 302 21.98 2.77 -5.35
CA ARG A 302 22.98 2.52 -6.40
C ARG A 302 22.49 2.97 -7.78
N ALA A 303 21.22 2.70 -8.10
CA ALA A 303 20.63 3.10 -9.37
C ALA A 303 20.56 4.63 -9.54
N ALA A 304 20.23 5.37 -8.48
CA ALA A 304 20.23 6.82 -8.47
C ALA A 304 21.65 7.36 -8.65
N ALA A 305 22.62 6.89 -7.86
CA ALA A 305 24.01 7.29 -7.95
C ALA A 305 24.63 7.06 -9.34
N ALA A 306 24.31 5.88 -9.94
CA ALA A 306 24.80 5.54 -11.30
C ALA A 306 24.26 6.46 -12.39
N ARG A 307 23.13 7.14 -12.12
CA ARG A 307 22.52 8.13 -13.02
C ARG A 307 22.87 9.58 -12.66
N GLY A 308 23.73 9.80 -11.66
CA GLY A 308 24.13 11.13 -11.21
C GLY A 308 23.09 11.85 -10.34
N HIS A 309 22.14 11.12 -9.74
CA HIS A 309 21.15 11.68 -8.83
C HIS A 309 21.60 11.56 -7.37
N ASP A 310 21.43 12.62 -6.61
CA ASP A 310 21.70 12.69 -5.16
C ASP A 310 20.53 12.18 -4.30
N THR A 311 19.38 11.92 -4.92
CA THR A 311 18.18 11.37 -4.27
C THR A 311 17.56 10.27 -5.11
N VAL A 312 16.81 9.35 -4.48
CA VAL A 312 16.03 8.32 -5.16
C VAL A 312 14.88 8.92 -6.01
N ALA A 313 14.47 10.16 -5.70
CA ALA A 313 13.46 10.86 -6.51
C ALA A 313 13.86 10.99 -7.99
N GLY A 314 15.15 11.02 -8.30
CA GLY A 314 15.65 11.02 -9.69
C GLY A 314 15.36 9.74 -10.50
N LEU A 315 14.85 8.68 -9.87
CA LEU A 315 14.43 7.46 -10.55
C LEU A 315 12.95 7.49 -10.96
N ILE A 316 12.15 8.39 -10.35
CA ILE A 316 10.69 8.40 -10.49
C ILE A 316 10.31 8.84 -11.91
N GLY A 317 9.50 8.02 -12.57
CA GLY A 317 8.93 8.33 -13.89
C GLY A 317 9.93 8.29 -15.05
N THR A 318 11.13 7.74 -14.85
CA THR A 318 12.17 7.73 -15.91
C THR A 318 11.81 6.88 -17.13
N ALA A 319 10.80 6.00 -17.02
CA ALA A 319 10.27 5.25 -18.15
C ALA A 319 8.98 5.85 -18.75
N LEU A 320 8.46 6.94 -18.19
CA LEU A 320 7.28 7.60 -18.73
C LEU A 320 7.63 8.36 -20.00
N ALA A 321 6.75 8.31 -21.01
CA ALA A 321 6.91 9.14 -22.19
C ALA A 321 6.86 10.63 -21.79
N PRO A 322 7.66 11.51 -22.45
CA PRO A 322 7.53 12.94 -22.23
C PRO A 322 6.07 13.37 -22.42
N THR A 323 5.52 14.09 -21.46
CA THR A 323 4.20 14.72 -21.60
C THR A 323 4.22 15.66 -22.80
N ARG A 324 3.43 15.35 -23.83
CA ARG A 324 3.27 16.18 -25.03
C ARG A 324 2.53 17.48 -24.70
#